data_c65ea847539434b623d396bfda1074ec
#
_entry.id   c65ea847539434b623d396bfda1074ec
#
_cell.length_a   1.000
_cell.length_b   1.000
_cell.length_c   1.000
_cell.angle_alpha   90.00
_cell.angle_beta   90.00
_cell.angle_gamma   90.00
#
_symmetry.space_group_name_H-M   'P 1'
#
loop_
_entity.id
_entity.type
_entity.pdbx_description
1 polymer ?
#
loop_
_entity_poly.entity_id
_entity_poly.type
_entity_poly.pdbx_seq_one_letter_code
_entity_poly.pdbx_strand_id
1 'polypeptide(L)'
;VNRTLSKAKILAEKHNVSYDSLSALPSLLETTDIVISSTSAEDYIITNSMVKTISETRKLDSLVLIDIAVPRDIEPGIDAITNIFNYDVDDLKDLVDANLRERQLAAETIAGQIPEEIDSHNEWVNMLGVVPVIRALREKAMNIQAETMESIDRKLPDLSERERKVISKH
;
A
#
# COMPACT_ATOMS: atom_id res chain seq x y z
N VAL A 1 31.34 -0.19 0.40
CA VAL A 1 32.73 0.14 0.74
C VAL A 1 33.19 -0.56 2.00
N ASN A 2 34.50 -0.82 2.15
CA ASN A 2 35.06 -1.40 3.36
C ASN A 2 36.53 -0.98 3.51
N ARG A 3 37.05 -0.94 4.75
CA ARG A 3 38.48 -0.73 5.02
C ARG A 3 39.34 -1.78 4.31
N THR A 4 38.89 -3.03 4.25
CA THR A 4 39.55 -4.14 3.57
C THR A 4 38.88 -4.40 2.23
N LEU A 5 39.53 -4.00 1.14
CA LEU A 5 38.97 -4.10 -0.23
C LEU A 5 38.57 -5.52 -0.62
N SER A 6 39.33 -6.53 -0.20
CA SER A 6 38.99 -7.95 -0.48
C SER A 6 37.66 -8.39 0.15
N LYS A 7 37.33 -7.89 1.35
CA LYS A 7 36.03 -8.15 1.99
C LYS A 7 34.89 -7.45 1.23
N ALA A 8 35.12 -6.23 0.80
CA ALA A 8 34.12 -5.50 -0.03
C ALA A 8 33.87 -6.24 -1.35
N LYS A 9 34.94 -6.73 -2.00
CA LYS A 9 34.85 -7.48 -3.25
C LYS A 9 34.01 -8.75 -3.12
N ILE A 10 34.30 -9.58 -2.11
CA ILE A 10 33.56 -10.85 -1.86
C ILE A 10 32.04 -10.56 -1.67
N LEU A 11 31.72 -9.53 -0.91
CA LEU A 11 30.34 -9.17 -0.66
C LEU A 11 29.65 -8.64 -1.93
N ALA A 12 30.35 -7.82 -2.69
CA ALA A 12 29.85 -7.25 -3.94
C ALA A 12 29.58 -8.33 -5.00
N GLU A 13 30.48 -9.29 -5.15
CA GLU A 13 30.30 -10.43 -6.06
C GLU A 13 29.07 -11.28 -5.68
N LYS A 14 28.86 -11.49 -4.37
CA LYS A 14 27.69 -12.24 -3.88
C LYS A 14 26.37 -11.56 -4.21
N HIS A 15 26.34 -10.23 -4.20
CA HIS A 15 25.11 -9.43 -4.38
C HIS A 15 25.03 -8.73 -5.74
N ASN A 16 26.04 -8.94 -6.61
CA ASN A 16 26.14 -8.32 -7.94
C ASN A 16 26.04 -6.78 -7.88
N VAL A 17 26.82 -6.17 -6.98
CA VAL A 17 26.90 -4.73 -6.77
C VAL A 17 28.34 -4.22 -6.89
N SER A 18 28.50 -2.90 -7.01
CA SER A 18 29.82 -2.25 -7.04
C SER A 18 30.50 -2.30 -5.66
N TYR A 19 31.81 -2.23 -5.65
CA TYR A 19 32.59 -2.13 -4.42
C TYR A 19 33.74 -1.16 -4.57
N ASP A 20 34.15 -0.56 -3.44
CA ASP A 20 35.30 0.31 -3.37
C ASP A 20 35.94 0.27 -1.98
N SER A 21 37.09 0.91 -1.86
CA SER A 21 37.79 1.10 -0.59
C SER A 21 37.13 2.24 0.22
N LEU A 22 37.39 2.27 1.51
CA LEU A 22 36.90 3.35 2.36
C LEU A 22 37.47 4.72 1.98
N SER A 23 38.64 4.78 1.35
CA SER A 23 39.22 6.04 0.85
C SER A 23 38.44 6.69 -0.29
N ALA A 24 37.59 5.94 -1.00
CA ALA A 24 36.71 6.47 -2.03
C ALA A 24 35.43 7.09 -1.47
N LEU A 25 35.18 6.99 -0.15
CA LEU A 25 33.95 7.46 0.49
C LEU A 25 33.57 8.91 0.13
N PRO A 26 34.47 9.91 0.15
CA PRO A 26 34.10 11.29 -0.20
C PRO A 26 33.49 11.41 -1.59
N SER A 27 34.10 10.79 -2.59
CA SER A 27 33.60 10.83 -3.98
C SER A 27 32.30 10.06 -4.17
N LEU A 28 32.09 8.99 -3.43
CA LEU A 28 30.85 8.22 -3.45
C LEU A 28 29.70 8.99 -2.82
N LEU A 29 29.96 9.73 -1.74
CA LEU A 29 28.95 10.58 -1.10
C LEU A 29 28.44 11.69 -2.01
N GLU A 30 29.18 12.12 -3.03
CA GLU A 30 28.72 13.12 -4.00
C GLU A 30 27.57 12.63 -4.88
N THR A 31 27.48 11.32 -5.10
CA THR A 31 26.54 10.70 -6.06
C THR A 31 25.55 9.72 -5.45
N THR A 32 25.59 9.53 -4.14
CA THR A 32 24.75 8.57 -3.41
C THR A 32 23.61 9.29 -2.70
N ASP A 33 22.38 8.76 -2.76
CA ASP A 33 21.25 9.33 -2.06
C ASP A 33 21.13 8.83 -0.61
N ILE A 34 21.47 7.56 -0.37
CA ILE A 34 21.35 6.91 0.95
C ILE A 34 22.65 6.21 1.30
N VAL A 35 23.13 6.43 2.50
CA VAL A 35 24.30 5.77 3.07
C VAL A 35 23.89 5.06 4.35
N ILE A 36 24.25 3.80 4.47
CA ILE A 36 24.11 3.04 5.71
C ILE A 36 25.51 2.71 6.22
N SER A 37 25.83 3.17 7.42
CA SER A 37 27.10 2.89 8.09
C SER A 37 26.92 1.90 9.24
N SER A 38 27.79 0.89 9.26
CA SER A 38 27.76 -0.17 10.26
C SER A 38 29.16 -0.74 10.42
N THR A 39 30.04 0.05 11.02
CA THR A 39 31.42 -0.41 11.27
C THR A 39 31.71 -0.57 12.77
N SER A 40 32.88 -1.01 13.10
CA SER A 40 33.40 -1.07 14.47
C SER A 40 34.59 -0.10 14.65
N ALA A 41 34.58 1.01 13.94
CA ALA A 41 35.59 2.04 14.08
C ALA A 41 35.48 2.74 15.44
N GLU A 42 36.61 3.14 15.99
CA GLU A 42 36.62 3.93 17.24
C GLU A 42 36.40 5.42 16.95
N ASP A 43 36.83 5.87 15.75
CA ASP A 43 36.70 7.24 15.28
C ASP A 43 35.57 7.37 14.25
N TYR A 44 35.04 8.59 14.13
CA TYR A 44 34.03 8.92 13.11
C TYR A 44 34.57 8.69 11.70
N ILE A 45 33.81 7.98 10.87
CA ILE A 45 34.14 7.73 9.46
C ILE A 45 33.60 8.85 8.58
N ILE A 46 32.41 9.35 8.89
CA ILE A 46 31.77 10.45 8.19
C ILE A 46 31.77 11.68 9.12
N THR A 47 32.56 12.67 8.75
CA THR A 47 32.76 13.87 9.57
C THR A 47 31.99 15.08 9.03
N ASN A 48 31.67 16.02 9.89
CA ASN A 48 31.04 17.30 9.53
C ASN A 48 31.82 18.05 8.43
N SER A 49 33.16 18.07 8.54
CA SER A 49 34.01 18.71 7.54
C SER A 49 33.91 18.04 6.16
N MET A 50 33.88 16.71 6.12
CA MET A 50 33.73 15.95 4.88
C MET A 50 32.37 16.26 4.22
N VAL A 51 31.28 16.17 4.96
CA VAL A 51 29.94 16.39 4.42
C VAL A 51 29.71 17.82 4.01
N LYS A 52 30.26 18.79 4.74
CA LYS A 52 30.22 20.21 4.37
C LYS A 52 30.90 20.44 3.01
N THR A 53 32.09 19.90 2.80
CA THR A 53 32.79 20.02 1.52
C THR A 53 32.00 19.38 0.38
N ILE A 54 31.41 18.21 0.62
CA ILE A 54 30.61 17.50 -0.38
C ILE A 54 29.31 18.25 -0.68
N SER A 55 28.65 18.85 0.32
CA SER A 55 27.40 19.58 0.12
C SER A 55 27.55 20.78 -0.86
N GLU A 56 28.74 21.34 -0.99
CA GLU A 56 29.03 22.42 -1.94
C GLU A 56 29.15 21.94 -3.39
N THR A 57 29.53 20.67 -3.60
CA THR A 57 29.78 20.08 -4.93
C THR A 57 28.69 19.12 -5.37
N ARG A 58 27.89 18.64 -4.42
CA ARG A 58 26.85 17.67 -4.63
C ARG A 58 25.75 18.20 -5.56
N LYS A 59 25.41 17.42 -6.59
CA LYS A 59 24.36 17.75 -7.56
C LYS A 59 22.98 17.21 -7.19
N LEU A 60 22.93 16.32 -6.20
CA LEU A 60 21.70 15.72 -5.70
C LEU A 60 21.12 16.55 -4.54
N ASP A 61 19.79 16.63 -4.45
CA ASP A 61 19.13 17.53 -3.50
C ASP A 61 19.28 17.07 -2.04
N SER A 62 19.27 15.78 -1.77
CA SER A 62 19.29 15.26 -0.41
C SER A 62 20.28 14.12 -0.24
N LEU A 63 20.83 13.99 0.97
CA LEU A 63 21.64 12.87 1.41
C LEU A 63 21.08 12.34 2.73
N VAL A 64 20.67 11.08 2.75
CA VAL A 64 20.23 10.39 3.95
C VAL A 64 21.36 9.52 4.48
N LEU A 65 21.75 9.76 5.70
CA LEU A 65 22.75 9.01 6.43
C LEU A 65 22.08 8.18 7.52
N ILE A 66 22.36 6.90 7.58
CA ILE A 66 21.81 5.96 8.57
C ILE A 66 22.98 5.32 9.31
N ASP A 67 23.13 5.66 10.58
CA ASP A 67 24.19 5.15 11.45
C ASP A 67 23.65 4.03 12.35
N ILE A 68 24.01 2.79 12.03
CA ILE A 68 23.68 1.64 12.85
C ILE A 68 24.92 1.05 13.56
N ALA A 69 26.01 1.83 13.64
CA ALA A 69 27.24 1.43 14.27
C ALA A 69 27.23 1.70 15.79
N VAL A 70 27.97 0.89 16.53
CA VAL A 70 28.28 1.11 17.95
C VAL A 70 29.77 0.81 18.16
N PRO A 71 30.61 1.83 18.46
CA PRO A 71 30.26 3.27 18.55
C PRO A 71 29.82 3.88 17.21
N ARG A 72 29.30 5.11 17.23
CA ARG A 72 28.80 5.83 16.05
C ARG A 72 29.91 6.06 15.01
N ASP A 73 29.57 5.84 13.74
CA ASP A 73 30.45 6.10 12.59
C ASP A 73 30.30 7.56 12.08
N ILE A 74 29.19 8.24 12.39
CA ILE A 74 28.84 9.55 11.88
C ILE A 74 28.97 10.60 12.99
N GLU A 75 29.69 11.68 12.69
CA GLU A 75 29.91 12.78 13.63
C GLU A 75 28.58 13.49 13.95
N PRO A 76 28.27 13.78 15.25
CA PRO A 76 27.07 14.50 15.62
C PRO A 76 26.99 15.92 15.02
N GLY A 77 25.74 16.37 14.78
CA GLY A 77 25.50 17.73 14.26
C GLY A 77 25.61 17.87 12.74
N ILE A 78 25.76 16.77 12.03
CA ILE A 78 25.83 16.72 10.56
C ILE A 78 24.50 17.12 9.89
N ASP A 79 23.41 16.94 10.59
CA ASP A 79 22.04 17.30 10.23
C ASP A 79 21.80 18.83 10.22
N ALA A 80 22.72 19.62 10.80
CA ALA A 80 22.69 21.07 10.65
C ALA A 80 23.07 21.54 9.23
N ILE A 81 23.63 20.67 8.40
CA ILE A 81 23.96 20.94 7.01
C ILE A 81 22.71 20.77 6.14
N THR A 82 22.42 21.76 5.31
CA THR A 82 21.23 21.79 4.47
C THR A 82 21.15 20.53 3.56
N ASN A 83 19.97 19.94 3.48
CA ASN A 83 19.68 18.72 2.69
C ASN A 83 20.42 17.45 3.15
N ILE A 84 20.95 17.45 4.36
CA ILE A 84 21.55 16.27 4.99
C ILE A 84 20.62 15.80 6.11
N PHE A 85 20.25 14.53 6.09
CA PHE A 85 19.41 13.89 7.09
C PHE A 85 20.20 12.75 7.72
N ASN A 86 20.37 12.80 9.02
CA ASN A 86 21.08 11.76 9.76
C ASN A 86 20.13 11.07 10.74
N TYR A 87 20.10 9.76 10.68
CA TYR A 87 19.31 8.89 11.56
C TYR A 87 20.22 7.87 12.23
N ASP A 88 20.15 7.79 13.53
CA ASP A 88 20.80 6.73 14.29
C ASP A 88 19.83 5.59 14.66
N VAL A 89 20.31 4.61 15.41
CA VAL A 89 19.50 3.45 15.83
C VAL A 89 18.30 3.86 16.69
N ASP A 90 18.48 4.91 17.52
CA ASP A 90 17.41 5.38 18.40
C ASP A 90 16.32 6.13 17.60
N ASP A 91 16.72 6.98 16.66
CA ASP A 91 15.81 7.65 15.72
C ASP A 91 14.99 6.65 14.90
N LEU A 92 15.65 5.59 14.42
CA LEU A 92 14.95 4.52 13.67
C LEU A 92 13.93 3.79 14.54
N LYS A 93 14.21 3.60 15.82
CA LYS A 93 13.28 2.98 16.76
C LYS A 93 12.06 3.87 17.00
N ASP A 94 12.27 5.16 17.20
CA ASP A 94 11.19 6.12 17.39
C ASP A 94 10.27 6.19 16.15
N LEU A 95 10.85 6.15 14.94
CA LEU A 95 10.08 6.07 13.69
C LEU A 95 9.23 4.79 13.59
N VAL A 96 9.80 3.65 14.00
CA VAL A 96 9.05 2.37 14.02
C VAL A 96 7.89 2.45 15.02
N ASP A 97 8.13 2.98 16.21
CA ASP A 97 7.11 3.11 17.25
C ASP A 97 5.98 4.07 16.82
N ALA A 98 6.32 5.18 16.17
CA ALA A 98 5.33 6.11 15.61
C ALA A 98 4.46 5.43 14.54
N ASN A 99 5.08 4.71 13.60
CA ASN A 99 4.37 3.97 12.55
C ASN A 99 3.48 2.85 13.13
N LEU A 100 3.91 2.17 14.20
CA LEU A 100 3.10 1.17 14.87
C LEU A 100 1.85 1.80 15.51
N ARG A 101 1.97 2.96 16.14
CA ARG A 101 0.84 3.70 16.71
C ARG A 101 -0.16 4.12 15.64
N GLU A 102 0.30 4.66 14.50
CA GLU A 102 -0.57 5.00 13.37
C GLU A 102 -1.33 3.78 12.83
N ARG A 103 -0.63 2.66 12.66
CA ARG A 103 -1.26 1.40 12.23
C ARG A 103 -2.29 0.90 13.23
N GLN A 104 -2.04 1.04 14.51
CA GLN A 104 -2.96 0.63 15.56
C GLN A 104 -4.23 1.49 15.55
N LEU A 105 -4.10 2.80 15.42
CA LEU A 105 -5.24 3.72 15.27
C LEU A 105 -6.06 3.42 14.02
N ALA A 106 -5.39 3.16 12.89
CA ALA A 106 -6.06 2.76 11.66
C ALA A 106 -6.81 1.42 11.83
N ALA A 107 -6.20 0.45 12.49
CA ALA A 107 -6.83 -0.84 12.77
C ALA A 107 -8.06 -0.71 13.68
N GLU A 108 -8.01 0.13 14.71
CA GLU A 108 -9.16 0.43 15.58
C GLU A 108 -10.29 1.09 14.81
N THR A 109 -9.97 2.02 13.91
CA THR A 109 -10.96 2.68 13.04
C THR A 109 -11.64 1.67 12.13
N ILE A 110 -10.88 0.78 11.49
CA ILE A 110 -11.41 -0.28 10.62
C ILE A 110 -12.23 -1.28 11.42
N ALA A 111 -11.75 -1.69 12.61
CA ALA A 111 -12.48 -2.59 13.48
C ALA A 111 -13.85 -2.04 13.89
N GLY A 112 -13.96 -0.73 14.06
CA GLY A 112 -15.24 -0.05 14.32
C GLY A 112 -16.23 -0.08 13.16
N GLN A 113 -15.76 -0.19 11.92
CA GLN A 113 -16.62 -0.26 10.72
C GLN A 113 -17.12 -1.69 10.42
N ILE A 114 -16.39 -2.71 10.87
CA ILE A 114 -16.73 -4.12 10.59
C ILE A 114 -18.17 -4.51 10.99
N PRO A 115 -18.71 -4.11 12.16
CA PRO A 115 -20.08 -4.45 12.54
C PRO A 115 -21.13 -3.92 11.54
N GLU A 116 -21.00 -2.68 11.10
CA GLU A 116 -21.92 -2.08 10.12
C GLU A 116 -21.90 -2.81 8.77
N GLU A 117 -20.71 -3.19 8.32
CA GLU A 117 -20.54 -3.97 7.09
C GLU A 117 -21.12 -5.38 7.22
N ILE A 118 -20.99 -6.01 8.41
CA ILE A 118 -21.60 -7.31 8.68
C ILE A 118 -23.14 -7.20 8.64
N ASP A 119 -23.71 -6.17 9.24
CA ASP A 119 -25.16 -5.97 9.25
C ASP A 119 -25.68 -5.71 7.84
N SER A 120 -25.01 -4.84 7.10
CA SER A 120 -25.33 -4.58 5.67
C SER A 120 -25.25 -5.84 4.82
N HIS A 121 -24.22 -6.67 5.03
CA HIS A 121 -24.08 -7.95 4.34
C HIS A 121 -25.21 -8.91 4.70
N ASN A 122 -25.58 -9.01 5.98
CA ASN A 122 -26.67 -9.88 6.43
C ASN A 122 -28.01 -9.44 5.86
N GLU A 123 -28.31 -8.14 5.79
CA GLU A 123 -29.49 -7.61 5.13
C GLU A 123 -29.53 -7.99 3.64
N TRP A 124 -28.40 -7.85 2.94
CA TRP A 124 -28.27 -8.26 1.54
C TRP A 124 -28.53 -9.77 1.36
N VAL A 125 -27.94 -10.62 2.20
CA VAL A 125 -28.16 -12.07 2.16
C VAL A 125 -29.64 -12.41 2.40
N ASN A 126 -30.30 -11.74 3.35
CA ASN A 126 -31.72 -11.95 3.62
C ASN A 126 -32.60 -11.56 2.42
N MET A 127 -32.26 -10.46 1.71
CA MET A 127 -32.95 -10.09 0.48
C MET A 127 -32.81 -11.13 -0.64
N LEU A 128 -31.70 -11.83 -0.74
CA LEU A 128 -31.49 -12.89 -1.73
C LEU A 128 -32.50 -14.03 -1.58
N GLY A 129 -32.94 -14.35 -0.36
CA GLY A 129 -33.97 -15.34 -0.08
C GLY A 129 -35.36 -14.99 -0.64
N VAL A 130 -35.64 -13.72 -0.87
CA VAL A 130 -36.93 -13.24 -1.42
C VAL A 130 -36.96 -13.32 -2.95
N VAL A 131 -35.82 -13.25 -3.62
CA VAL A 131 -35.72 -13.25 -5.10
C VAL A 131 -36.37 -14.50 -5.74
N PRO A 132 -36.12 -15.73 -5.25
CA PRO A 132 -36.79 -16.93 -5.79
C PRO A 132 -38.31 -16.87 -5.64
N VAL A 133 -38.81 -16.33 -4.53
CA VAL A 133 -40.26 -16.19 -4.27
C VAL A 133 -40.90 -15.22 -5.26
N ILE A 134 -40.25 -14.06 -5.49
CA ILE A 134 -40.72 -13.07 -6.48
C ILE A 134 -40.75 -13.71 -7.89
N ARG A 135 -39.71 -14.47 -8.24
CA ARG A 135 -39.64 -15.16 -9.54
C ARG A 135 -40.77 -16.17 -9.69
N ALA A 136 -40.98 -17.04 -8.70
CA ALA A 136 -42.06 -18.03 -8.70
C ALA A 136 -43.44 -17.38 -8.77
N LEU A 137 -43.65 -16.29 -8.05
CA LEU A 137 -44.91 -15.54 -8.09
C LEU A 137 -45.18 -14.95 -9.48
N ARG A 138 -44.14 -14.36 -10.09
CA ARG A 138 -44.22 -13.80 -11.45
C ARG A 138 -44.53 -14.89 -12.50
N GLU A 139 -43.84 -16.02 -12.45
CA GLU A 139 -44.11 -17.16 -13.34
C GLU A 139 -45.54 -17.66 -13.18
N LYS A 140 -46.01 -17.80 -11.95
CA LYS A 140 -47.40 -18.24 -11.68
C LYS A 140 -48.43 -17.22 -12.23
N ALA A 141 -48.21 -15.94 -12.06
CA ALA A 141 -49.08 -14.90 -12.62
C ALA A 141 -49.10 -14.93 -14.16
N MET A 142 -47.95 -15.09 -14.80
CA MET A 142 -47.85 -15.23 -16.26
C MET A 142 -48.58 -16.46 -16.78
N ASN A 143 -48.46 -17.61 -16.10
CA ASN A 143 -49.16 -18.84 -16.48
C ASN A 143 -50.67 -18.68 -16.35
N ILE A 144 -51.17 -18.09 -15.26
CA ILE A 144 -52.61 -17.80 -15.10
C ILE A 144 -53.12 -16.87 -16.20
N GLN A 145 -52.36 -15.86 -16.54
CA GLN A 145 -52.68 -14.92 -17.63
C GLN A 145 -52.75 -15.65 -18.98
N ALA A 146 -51.80 -16.51 -19.28
CA ALA A 146 -51.78 -17.30 -20.52
C ALA A 146 -52.96 -18.24 -20.61
N GLU A 147 -53.23 -19.02 -19.55
CA GLU A 147 -54.39 -19.93 -19.48
C GLU A 147 -55.73 -19.18 -19.61
N THR A 148 -55.82 -18.00 -18.98
CA THR A 148 -57.01 -17.13 -19.07
C THR A 148 -57.22 -16.64 -20.50
N MET A 149 -56.16 -16.17 -21.16
CA MET A 149 -56.23 -15.71 -22.55
C MET A 149 -56.60 -16.88 -23.50
N GLU A 150 -56.05 -18.05 -23.31
CA GLU A 150 -56.41 -19.24 -24.11
C GLU A 150 -57.88 -19.65 -23.90
N SER A 151 -58.42 -19.53 -22.68
CA SER A 151 -59.81 -19.76 -22.40
C SER A 151 -60.73 -18.73 -23.05
N ILE A 152 -60.33 -17.45 -23.06
CA ILE A 152 -61.04 -16.35 -23.74
C ILE A 152 -61.05 -16.59 -25.25
N ASP A 153 -59.92 -16.91 -25.84
CA ASP A 153 -59.83 -17.20 -27.29
C ASP A 153 -60.71 -18.36 -27.74
N ARG A 154 -60.85 -19.39 -26.88
CA ARG A 154 -61.76 -20.50 -27.15
C ARG A 154 -63.25 -20.12 -27.06
N LYS A 155 -63.60 -19.22 -26.10
CA LYS A 155 -65.01 -18.85 -25.86
C LYS A 155 -65.48 -17.70 -26.76
N LEU A 156 -64.59 -16.85 -27.20
CA LEU A 156 -64.83 -15.66 -28.00
C LEU A 156 -63.88 -15.62 -29.21
N PRO A 157 -64.08 -16.47 -30.22
CA PRO A 157 -63.16 -16.57 -31.35
C PRO A 157 -63.12 -15.31 -32.26
N ASP A 158 -64.15 -14.51 -32.23
CA ASP A 158 -64.27 -13.33 -33.07
C ASP A 158 -63.67 -12.00 -32.47
N LEU A 159 -62.89 -12.11 -31.37
CA LEU A 159 -62.20 -10.98 -30.77
C LEU A 159 -61.13 -10.39 -31.70
N SER A 160 -61.20 -9.11 -31.93
CA SER A 160 -60.19 -8.38 -32.69
C SER A 160 -58.86 -8.34 -31.91
N GLU A 161 -57.72 -8.18 -32.61
CA GLU A 161 -56.40 -8.02 -32.00
C GLU A 161 -56.34 -6.85 -30.99
N ARG A 162 -57.09 -5.79 -31.24
CA ARG A 162 -57.17 -4.63 -30.36
C ARG A 162 -57.84 -4.98 -29.03
N GLU A 163 -58.94 -5.72 -29.06
CA GLU A 163 -59.66 -6.18 -27.86
C GLU A 163 -58.81 -7.20 -27.06
N ARG A 164 -58.14 -8.15 -27.72
CA ARG A 164 -57.18 -9.07 -27.09
C ARG A 164 -56.07 -8.34 -26.35
N LYS A 165 -55.53 -7.27 -26.97
CA LYS A 165 -54.46 -6.47 -26.39
C LYS A 165 -54.93 -5.64 -25.18
N VAL A 166 -56.19 -5.27 -25.13
CA VAL A 166 -56.78 -4.59 -23.98
C VAL A 166 -56.95 -5.55 -22.83
N ILE A 167 -57.52 -6.73 -23.10
CA ILE A 167 -57.74 -7.76 -22.08
C ILE A 167 -56.45 -8.30 -21.50
N SER A 168 -55.41 -8.47 -22.32
CA SER A 168 -54.09 -8.97 -21.86
C SER A 168 -53.28 -7.96 -21.05
N LYS A 169 -53.71 -6.69 -21.00
CA LYS A 169 -53.04 -5.64 -20.23
C LYS A 169 -53.56 -5.49 -18.80
N HIS A 170 -54.68 -6.07 -18.49
CA HIS A 170 -55.31 -6.06 -17.17
C HIS A 170 -55.26 -7.43 -16.51
#